data_fff4d7435bb43c797574bc6f06db880c
#
_entry.id   fff4d7435bb43c797574bc6f06db880c
#
_cell.length_a   1.000
_cell.length_b   1.000
_cell.length_c   1.000
_cell.angle_alpha   90.00
_cell.angle_beta   90.00
_cell.angle_gamma   90.00
#
_symmetry.space_group_name_H-M   'P 1'
#
loop_
_entity.id
_entity.type
_entity.pdbx_description
1 polymer ?
#
loop_
_entity_poly.entity_id
_entity_poly.type
_entity_poly.pdbx_seq_one_letter_code
_entity_poly.pdbx_strand_id
1 'polypeptide(L)'
;MKRPPDPFAKIRNATSQHRAQHGCTAYPYDDGPLLSVLAATAHARRILELGTALGYTALSFAYGAPDSTVDTVDRDEEHVRLARDNIAAAALDHRITVHHGDFAKVLSTLDPGYDLAFFDGGAPLPALHTGLRGLLRTGGLLITANLNHGGTAETVYKALFDGKSWRSALIDDEGETAISVKV
;
A
#
# COMPACT_ATOMS: atom_id res chain seq x y z
N MET A 1 1.74 20.99 16.58
CA MET A 1 0.36 20.51 16.35
C MET A 1 0.23 19.07 16.83
N LYS A 2 -0.93 18.66 17.40
CA LYS A 2 -1.16 17.23 17.68
C LYS A 2 -1.54 16.55 16.36
N ARG A 3 -0.93 15.36 16.09
CA ARG A 3 -1.37 14.54 14.95
C ARG A 3 -2.87 14.23 15.06
N PRO A 4 -3.61 14.12 13.94
CA PRO A 4 -5.01 13.70 13.95
C PRO A 4 -5.13 12.30 14.60
N PRO A 5 -6.31 11.95 15.15
CA PRO A 5 -6.52 10.63 15.73
C PRO A 5 -6.37 9.55 14.65
N ASP A 6 -5.57 8.53 14.95
CA ASP A 6 -5.34 7.37 14.09
C ASP A 6 -6.10 6.18 14.68
N PRO A 7 -7.20 5.72 14.05
CA PRO A 7 -8.01 4.62 14.57
C PRO A 7 -7.23 3.31 14.75
N PHE A 8 -6.18 3.11 13.97
CA PHE A 8 -5.39 1.89 13.93
C PHE A 8 -3.98 2.04 14.51
N ALA A 9 -3.72 3.12 15.27
CA ALA A 9 -2.42 3.38 15.91
C ALA A 9 -1.89 2.21 16.73
N LYS A 10 -2.79 1.42 17.34
CA LYS A 10 -2.40 0.20 18.10
C LYS A 10 -1.75 -0.84 17.18
N ILE A 11 -2.29 -1.05 15.98
CA ILE A 11 -1.75 -2.01 15.01
C ILE A 11 -0.43 -1.50 14.45
N ARG A 12 -0.32 -0.21 14.12
CA ARG A 12 0.96 0.42 13.73
C ARG A 12 2.05 0.19 14.78
N ASN A 13 1.74 0.44 16.05
CA ASN A 13 2.68 0.23 17.15
C ASN A 13 3.03 -1.26 17.32
N ALA A 14 2.06 -2.15 17.18
CA ALA A 14 2.28 -3.60 17.22
C ALA A 14 3.19 -4.06 16.07
N THR A 15 3.06 -3.48 14.87
CA THR A 15 3.96 -3.75 13.73
C THR A 15 5.40 -3.37 14.07
N SER A 16 5.62 -2.18 14.65
CA SER A 16 6.96 -1.76 15.10
C SER A 16 7.55 -2.68 16.17
N GLN A 17 6.73 -3.13 17.12
CA GLN A 17 7.15 -4.08 18.18
C GLN A 17 7.48 -5.45 17.60
N HIS A 18 6.62 -5.98 16.71
CA HIS A 18 6.85 -7.22 16.01
C HIS A 18 8.18 -7.20 15.26
N ARG A 19 8.43 -6.14 14.47
CA ARG A 19 9.70 -5.96 13.76
C ARG A 19 10.91 -5.98 14.69
N ALA A 20 10.84 -5.28 15.81
CA ALA A 20 11.93 -5.22 16.78
C ALA A 20 12.22 -6.57 17.44
N GLN A 21 11.19 -7.41 17.65
CA GLN A 21 11.31 -8.73 18.27
C GLN A 21 11.79 -9.81 17.29
N HIS A 22 11.33 -9.76 16.04
CA HIS A 22 11.58 -10.80 15.04
C HIS A 22 12.66 -10.44 14.02
N GLY A 23 13.15 -9.19 14.00
CA GLY A 23 14.18 -8.75 13.06
C GLY A 23 13.72 -8.78 11.59
N CYS A 24 12.39 -8.74 11.36
CA CYS A 24 11.81 -8.73 10.02
C CYS A 24 11.82 -7.33 9.39
N THR A 25 11.39 -7.23 8.14
CA THR A 25 11.37 -5.98 7.37
C THR A 25 10.02 -5.27 7.40
N ALA A 26 9.14 -5.58 8.36
CA ALA A 26 7.82 -4.93 8.52
C ALA A 26 7.96 -3.53 9.13
N TYR A 27 8.34 -2.55 8.32
CA TYR A 27 8.30 -1.15 8.72
C TYR A 27 6.87 -0.63 8.52
N PRO A 28 6.19 -0.12 9.58
CA PRO A 28 4.87 0.46 9.37
C PRO A 28 4.99 1.79 8.65
N TYR A 29 4.12 2.01 7.67
CA TYR A 29 3.93 3.35 7.11
C TYR A 29 3.41 4.31 8.19
N ASP A 30 3.94 5.54 8.26
CA ASP A 30 3.72 6.39 9.41
C ASP A 30 2.38 7.14 9.42
N ASP A 31 1.71 7.28 8.29
CA ASP A 31 0.52 8.13 8.14
C ASP A 31 -0.68 7.39 7.50
N GLY A 32 -1.29 6.48 8.26
CA GLY A 32 -2.55 5.85 7.85
C GLY A 32 -3.71 6.82 7.65
N PRO A 33 -3.87 7.88 8.46
CA PRO A 33 -4.83 8.94 8.19
C PRO A 33 -4.70 9.58 6.80
N LEU A 34 -3.48 9.83 6.31
CA LEU A 34 -3.25 10.32 4.95
C LEU A 34 -3.76 9.31 3.91
N LEU A 35 -3.44 8.01 4.08
CA LEU A 35 -3.90 6.95 3.18
C LEU A 35 -5.43 6.87 3.14
N SER A 36 -6.08 7.03 4.31
CA SER A 36 -7.55 7.10 4.40
C SER A 36 -8.13 8.26 3.59
N VAL A 37 -7.53 9.44 3.69
CA VAL A 37 -7.95 10.63 2.93
C VAL A 37 -7.73 10.43 1.43
N LEU A 38 -6.61 9.86 1.03
CA LEU A 38 -6.32 9.57 -0.38
C LEU A 38 -7.32 8.56 -0.97
N ALA A 39 -7.66 7.50 -0.24
CA ALA A 39 -8.67 6.52 -0.67
C ALA A 39 -10.07 7.18 -0.83
N ALA A 40 -10.45 8.01 0.13
CA ALA A 40 -11.71 8.76 0.07
C ALA A 40 -11.74 9.72 -1.13
N THR A 41 -10.67 10.49 -1.34
CA THR A 41 -10.55 11.49 -2.42
C THR A 41 -10.55 10.82 -3.80
N ALA A 42 -9.91 9.66 -3.92
CA ALA A 42 -9.92 8.85 -5.14
C ALA A 42 -11.26 8.16 -5.41
N HIS A 43 -12.23 8.24 -4.49
CA HIS A 43 -13.49 7.48 -4.53
C HIS A 43 -13.24 5.98 -4.80
N ALA A 44 -12.20 5.45 -4.15
CA ALA A 44 -11.70 4.12 -4.44
C ALA A 44 -12.72 3.04 -4.02
N ARG A 45 -13.03 2.13 -4.94
CA ARG A 45 -13.87 0.95 -4.70
C ARG A 45 -13.06 -0.34 -4.72
N ARG A 46 -11.97 -0.39 -5.47
CA ARG A 46 -11.03 -1.50 -5.50
C ARG A 46 -9.63 -0.99 -5.23
N ILE A 47 -9.02 -1.48 -4.15
CA ILE A 47 -7.71 -1.05 -3.67
C ILE A 47 -6.78 -2.26 -3.66
N LEU A 48 -5.55 -2.08 -4.14
CA LEU A 48 -4.50 -3.09 -4.14
C LEU A 48 -3.31 -2.59 -3.32
N GLU A 49 -2.81 -3.43 -2.43
CA GLU A 49 -1.64 -3.12 -1.61
C GLU A 49 -0.56 -4.20 -1.75
N LEU A 50 0.69 -3.80 -1.90
CA LEU A 50 1.85 -4.67 -1.82
C LEU A 50 2.67 -4.33 -0.58
N GLY A 51 2.69 -5.24 0.39
CA GLY A 51 3.26 -5.06 1.72
C GLY A 51 2.17 -4.91 2.79
N THR A 52 1.67 -6.04 3.29
CA THR A 52 0.59 -6.06 4.30
C THR A 52 1.10 -5.83 5.71
N ALA A 53 2.27 -6.40 6.04
CA ALA A 53 2.75 -6.52 7.42
C ALA A 53 1.62 -6.99 8.36
N LEU A 54 1.27 -6.22 9.39
CA LEU A 54 0.18 -6.57 10.32
C LEU A 54 -1.19 -5.96 9.94
N GLY A 55 -1.34 -5.41 8.72
CA GLY A 55 -2.61 -4.95 8.17
C GLY A 55 -2.99 -3.50 8.48
N TYR A 56 -2.08 -2.69 9.02
CA TYR A 56 -2.35 -1.30 9.41
C TYR A 56 -2.84 -0.43 8.25
N THR A 57 -2.15 -0.47 7.13
CA THR A 57 -2.43 0.36 5.95
C THR A 57 -3.67 -0.13 5.20
N ALA A 58 -3.85 -1.44 5.07
CA ALA A 58 -5.08 -2.04 4.51
C ALA A 58 -6.33 -1.61 5.29
N LEU A 59 -6.26 -1.61 6.62
CA LEU A 59 -7.34 -1.12 7.49
C LEU A 59 -7.59 0.38 7.31
N SER A 60 -6.52 1.18 7.16
CA SER A 60 -6.61 2.63 6.93
C SER A 60 -7.29 2.95 5.60
N PHE A 61 -6.97 2.22 4.54
CA PHE A 61 -7.66 2.33 3.25
C PHE A 61 -9.15 1.99 3.35
N ALA A 62 -9.47 0.85 3.94
CA ALA A 62 -10.85 0.40 4.10
C ALA A 62 -11.69 1.35 4.98
N TYR A 63 -11.07 2.01 5.95
CA TYR A 63 -11.69 3.04 6.78
C TYR A 63 -12.00 4.30 5.98
N GLY A 64 -11.06 4.77 5.16
CA GLY A 64 -11.22 5.97 4.33
C GLY A 64 -12.21 5.79 3.18
N ALA A 65 -12.35 4.58 2.67
CA ALA A 65 -13.26 4.22 1.57
C ALA A 65 -14.22 3.10 2.03
N PRO A 66 -15.31 3.42 2.73
CA PRO A 66 -16.19 2.43 3.37
C PRO A 66 -16.89 1.47 2.39
N ASP A 67 -17.04 1.86 1.13
CA ASP A 67 -17.61 1.01 0.06
C ASP A 67 -16.55 0.24 -0.75
N SER A 68 -15.28 0.27 -0.33
CA SER A 68 -14.19 -0.40 -1.06
C SER A 68 -13.98 -1.85 -0.63
N THR A 69 -13.38 -2.62 -1.54
CA THR A 69 -12.65 -3.84 -1.23
C THR A 69 -11.14 -3.60 -1.34
N VAL A 70 -10.37 -4.28 -0.51
CA VAL A 70 -8.91 -4.18 -0.47
C VAL A 70 -8.32 -5.58 -0.68
N ASP A 71 -7.47 -5.71 -1.69
CA ASP A 71 -6.58 -6.85 -1.87
C ASP A 71 -5.20 -6.44 -1.37
N THR A 72 -4.66 -7.14 -0.35
CA THR A 72 -3.32 -6.87 0.18
C THR A 72 -2.47 -8.11 0.13
N VAL A 73 -1.18 -7.96 -0.18
CA VAL A 73 -0.27 -9.07 -0.45
C VAL A 73 0.94 -9.03 0.46
N ASP A 74 1.26 -10.16 1.07
CA ASP A 74 2.52 -10.36 1.80
C ASP A 74 3.07 -11.77 1.55
N ARG A 75 4.39 -11.91 1.54
CA ARG A 75 5.06 -13.21 1.38
C ARG A 75 5.35 -13.92 2.71
N ASP A 76 5.30 -13.18 3.82
CA ASP A 76 5.59 -13.71 5.15
C ASP A 76 4.31 -14.30 5.76
N GLU A 77 4.33 -15.60 6.04
CA GLU A 77 3.18 -16.34 6.56
C GLU A 77 2.71 -15.81 7.92
N GLU A 78 3.64 -15.41 8.79
CA GLU A 78 3.29 -14.86 10.09
C GLU A 78 2.66 -13.47 9.98
N HIS A 79 3.16 -12.61 9.06
CA HIS A 79 2.51 -11.34 8.77
C HIS A 79 1.09 -11.55 8.26
N VAL A 80 0.90 -12.45 7.31
CA VAL A 80 -0.43 -12.79 6.76
C VAL A 80 -1.38 -13.25 7.86
N ARG A 81 -0.93 -14.13 8.76
CA ARG A 81 -1.74 -14.61 9.89
C ARG A 81 -2.14 -13.46 10.81
N LEU A 82 -1.16 -12.67 11.26
CA LEU A 82 -1.39 -11.53 12.16
C LEU A 82 -2.28 -10.46 11.54
N ALA A 83 -2.10 -10.17 10.25
CA ALA A 83 -2.94 -9.24 9.51
C ALA A 83 -4.41 -9.71 9.47
N ARG A 84 -4.65 -11.00 9.18
CA ARG A 84 -5.99 -11.58 9.19
C ARG A 84 -6.65 -11.49 10.57
N ASP A 85 -5.91 -11.75 11.63
CA ASP A 85 -6.40 -11.63 13.01
C ASP A 85 -6.81 -10.17 13.32
N ASN A 86 -5.98 -9.20 12.95
CA ASN A 86 -6.26 -7.78 13.17
C ASN A 86 -7.46 -7.28 12.33
N ILE A 87 -7.56 -7.72 11.08
CA ILE A 87 -8.65 -7.38 10.16
C ILE A 87 -9.97 -7.95 10.67
N ALA A 88 -9.98 -9.21 11.12
CA ALA A 88 -11.15 -9.84 11.72
C ALA A 88 -11.57 -9.13 13.03
N ALA A 89 -10.61 -8.77 13.89
CA ALA A 89 -10.88 -8.00 15.10
C ALA A 89 -11.50 -6.62 14.82
N ALA A 90 -11.21 -6.03 13.66
CA ALA A 90 -11.83 -4.79 13.17
C ALA A 90 -13.17 -5.02 12.44
N ALA A 91 -13.64 -6.28 12.31
CA ALA A 91 -14.83 -6.67 11.55
C ALA A 91 -14.80 -6.23 10.06
N LEU A 92 -13.61 -6.26 9.44
CA LEU A 92 -13.38 -5.85 8.04
C LEU A 92 -12.94 -7.01 7.13
N ASP A 93 -12.94 -8.24 7.62
CA ASP A 93 -12.58 -9.45 6.88
C ASP A 93 -13.46 -9.73 5.66
N HIS A 94 -14.68 -9.22 5.64
CA HIS A 94 -15.58 -9.27 4.48
C HIS A 94 -15.22 -8.30 3.35
N ARG A 95 -14.30 -7.34 3.60
CA ARG A 95 -13.86 -6.32 2.62
C ARG A 95 -12.36 -6.34 2.33
N ILE A 96 -11.56 -6.98 3.18
CA ILE A 96 -10.10 -7.02 3.03
C ILE A 96 -9.66 -8.47 2.85
N THR A 97 -9.08 -8.77 1.68
CA THR A 97 -8.52 -10.07 1.35
C THR A 97 -6.99 -10.02 1.50
N VAL A 98 -6.43 -10.87 2.36
CA VAL A 98 -4.99 -11.00 2.54
C VAL A 98 -4.47 -12.18 1.72
N HIS A 99 -3.72 -11.90 0.68
CA HIS A 99 -3.07 -12.89 -0.19
C HIS A 99 -1.68 -13.24 0.34
N HIS A 100 -1.44 -14.53 0.57
CA HIS A 100 -0.11 -15.03 0.92
C HIS A 100 0.65 -15.41 -0.35
N GLY A 101 1.77 -14.75 -0.62
CA GLY A 101 2.61 -15.09 -1.76
C GLY A 101 3.58 -14.00 -2.21
N ASP A 102 4.36 -14.36 -3.23
CA ASP A 102 5.22 -13.41 -3.94
C ASP A 102 4.39 -12.40 -4.73
N PHE A 103 4.78 -11.13 -4.67
CA PHE A 103 4.06 -10.04 -5.32
C PHE A 103 3.78 -10.30 -6.80
N ALA A 104 4.81 -10.65 -7.57
CA ALA A 104 4.67 -10.85 -9.02
C ALA A 104 3.72 -12.01 -9.34
N LYS A 105 3.77 -13.08 -8.55
CA LYS A 105 2.87 -14.23 -8.72
C LYS A 105 1.43 -13.85 -8.42
N VAL A 106 1.18 -13.17 -7.30
CA VAL A 106 -0.18 -12.75 -6.93
C VAL A 106 -0.73 -11.75 -7.95
N LEU A 107 0.06 -10.72 -8.33
CA LEU A 107 -0.38 -9.74 -9.33
C LEU A 107 -0.82 -10.38 -10.65
N SER A 108 -0.18 -11.50 -11.06
CA SER A 108 -0.55 -12.21 -12.29
C SER A 108 -1.90 -12.94 -12.24
N THR A 109 -2.50 -13.08 -11.05
CA THR A 109 -3.79 -13.74 -10.85
C THR A 109 -4.94 -12.77 -10.63
N LEU A 110 -4.64 -11.48 -10.49
CA LEU A 110 -5.64 -10.44 -10.22
C LEU A 110 -6.19 -9.84 -11.51
N ASP A 111 -7.49 -9.56 -11.51
CA ASP A 111 -8.14 -8.86 -12.60
C ASP A 111 -7.90 -7.36 -12.54
N PRO A 112 -7.69 -6.69 -13.68
CA PRO A 112 -7.50 -5.23 -13.73
C PRO A 112 -8.76 -4.47 -13.29
N GLY A 113 -8.61 -3.14 -13.10
CA GLY A 113 -9.69 -2.24 -12.72
C GLY A 113 -9.60 -1.71 -11.29
N TYR A 114 -8.42 -1.72 -10.68
CA TYR A 114 -8.19 -1.06 -9.40
C TYR A 114 -8.22 0.46 -9.54
N ASP A 115 -8.83 1.12 -8.55
CA ASP A 115 -8.91 2.57 -8.45
C ASP A 115 -7.68 3.16 -7.79
N LEU A 116 -7.11 2.42 -6.83
CA LEU A 116 -5.94 2.79 -6.07
C LEU A 116 -5.02 1.58 -5.91
N ALA A 117 -3.72 1.81 -6.06
CA ALA A 117 -2.69 0.85 -5.67
C ALA A 117 -1.68 1.51 -4.72
N PHE A 118 -1.19 0.75 -3.74
CA PHE A 118 -0.16 1.17 -2.82
C PHE A 118 1.01 0.19 -2.84
N PHE A 119 2.20 0.70 -3.08
CA PHE A 119 3.44 -0.06 -3.00
C PHE A 119 4.22 0.33 -1.75
N ASP A 120 4.30 -0.58 -0.79
CA ASP A 120 5.14 -0.49 0.43
C ASP A 120 5.90 -1.80 0.69
N GLY A 121 6.26 -2.50 -0.37
CA GLY A 121 6.89 -3.82 -0.35
C GLY A 121 8.42 -3.80 -0.23
N GLY A 122 9.01 -2.74 0.33
CA GLY A 122 10.45 -2.52 0.41
C GLY A 122 11.00 -1.73 -0.79
N ALA A 123 12.19 -2.06 -1.31
CA ALA A 123 12.77 -1.33 -2.43
C ALA A 123 11.89 -1.39 -3.69
N PRO A 124 11.62 -0.26 -4.35
CA PRO A 124 10.76 -0.24 -5.53
C PRO A 124 11.39 -0.98 -6.71
N LEU A 125 10.62 -1.88 -7.35
CA LEU A 125 11.06 -2.69 -8.47
C LEU A 125 10.28 -2.31 -9.74
N PRO A 126 10.96 -2.00 -10.88
CA PRO A 126 10.32 -1.58 -12.12
C PRO A 126 9.27 -2.58 -12.63
N ALA A 127 9.54 -3.89 -12.51
CA ALA A 127 8.61 -4.93 -12.95
C ALA A 127 7.29 -4.91 -12.16
N LEU A 128 7.35 -4.69 -10.83
CA LEU A 128 6.16 -4.59 -9.99
C LEU A 128 5.35 -3.33 -10.32
N HIS A 129 6.03 -2.19 -10.55
CA HIS A 129 5.36 -0.95 -10.96
C HIS A 129 4.69 -1.07 -12.32
N THR A 130 5.30 -1.81 -13.26
CA THR A 130 4.66 -2.15 -14.54
C THR A 130 3.42 -3.02 -14.33
N GLY A 131 3.48 -4.02 -13.45
CA GLY A 131 2.34 -4.86 -13.08
C GLY A 131 1.21 -4.04 -12.44
N LEU A 132 1.53 -3.20 -11.45
CA LEU A 132 0.56 -2.31 -10.81
C LEU A 132 -0.10 -1.36 -11.81
N ARG A 133 0.70 -0.79 -12.73
CA ARG A 133 0.15 0.05 -13.81
C ARG A 133 -0.83 -0.73 -14.70
N GLY A 134 -0.55 -1.99 -14.98
CA GLY A 134 -1.45 -2.87 -15.76
C GLY A 134 -2.79 -3.11 -15.06
N LEU A 135 -2.77 -3.26 -13.74
CA LEU A 135 -3.96 -3.52 -12.93
C LEU A 135 -4.79 -2.26 -12.62
N LEU A 136 -4.16 -1.08 -12.54
CA LEU A 136 -4.87 0.18 -12.35
C LEU A 136 -5.67 0.57 -13.59
N ARG A 137 -6.89 1.09 -13.39
CA ARG A 137 -7.63 1.77 -14.46
C ARG A 137 -6.97 3.09 -14.87
N THR A 138 -7.30 3.63 -16.04
CA THR A 138 -6.96 5.03 -16.39
C THR A 138 -7.60 5.98 -15.37
N GLY A 139 -6.85 6.98 -14.91
CA GLY A 139 -7.24 7.86 -13.80
C GLY A 139 -7.09 7.22 -12.42
N GLY A 140 -6.62 5.97 -12.33
CA GLY A 140 -6.33 5.31 -11.05
C GLY A 140 -5.08 5.90 -10.38
N LEU A 141 -5.07 5.85 -9.04
CA LEU A 141 -4.02 6.40 -8.19
C LEU A 141 -3.01 5.33 -7.81
N LEU A 142 -1.73 5.57 -8.02
CA LEU A 142 -0.63 4.80 -7.45
C LEU A 142 0.05 5.61 -6.35
N ILE A 143 0.21 5.02 -5.18
CA ILE A 143 1.04 5.53 -4.10
C ILE A 143 2.27 4.63 -4.03
N THR A 144 3.47 5.21 -4.11
CA THR A 144 4.73 4.48 -4.04
C THR A 144 5.54 5.00 -2.88
N ALA A 145 5.73 4.19 -1.85
CA ALA A 145 6.66 4.45 -0.75
C ALA A 145 8.08 3.96 -1.07
N ASN A 146 9.05 4.34 -0.25
CA ASN A 146 10.44 3.88 -0.30
C ASN A 146 11.20 4.24 -1.60
N LEU A 147 10.84 5.35 -2.26
CA LEU A 147 11.46 5.78 -3.53
C LEU A 147 12.94 6.14 -3.40
N ASN A 148 13.46 6.32 -2.21
CA ASN A 148 14.88 6.58 -1.93
C ASN A 148 15.66 5.31 -1.55
N HIS A 149 15.01 4.12 -1.54
CA HIS A 149 15.63 2.87 -1.13
C HIS A 149 15.97 1.96 -2.32
N GLY A 150 17.18 1.41 -2.29
CA GLY A 150 17.63 0.37 -3.23
C GLY A 150 18.10 0.88 -4.59
N GLY A 151 18.86 0.05 -5.29
CA GLY A 151 19.53 0.40 -6.56
C GLY A 151 18.60 0.63 -7.76
N THR A 152 17.32 0.27 -7.65
CA THR A 152 16.31 0.46 -8.72
C THR A 152 15.38 1.64 -8.49
N ALA A 153 15.49 2.32 -7.36
CA ALA A 153 14.65 3.47 -6.98
C ALA A 153 14.67 4.59 -8.04
N GLU A 154 15.85 4.96 -8.52
CA GLU A 154 16.00 5.98 -9.56
C GLU A 154 15.28 5.61 -10.88
N THR A 155 15.29 4.33 -11.25
CA THR A 155 14.60 3.86 -12.45
C THR A 155 13.09 3.99 -12.30
N VAL A 156 12.55 3.63 -11.13
CA VAL A 156 11.13 3.78 -10.84
C VAL A 156 10.76 5.27 -10.76
N TYR A 157 11.56 6.08 -10.09
CA TYR A 157 11.37 7.52 -10.02
C TYR A 157 11.25 8.14 -11.43
N LYS A 158 12.22 7.86 -12.31
CA LYS A 158 12.19 8.36 -13.70
C LYS A 158 10.94 7.91 -14.46
N ALA A 159 10.48 6.69 -14.25
CA ALA A 159 9.28 6.17 -14.90
C ALA A 159 8.00 6.85 -14.37
N LEU A 160 7.92 7.15 -13.06
CA LEU A 160 6.79 7.86 -12.46
C LEU A 160 6.74 9.34 -12.85
N PHE A 161 7.89 9.96 -13.09
CA PHE A 161 8.01 11.38 -13.43
C PHE A 161 8.32 11.65 -14.92
N ASP A 162 8.03 10.70 -15.81
CA ASP A 162 8.25 10.82 -17.27
C ASP A 162 7.30 11.82 -17.95
N GLY A 163 6.24 12.25 -17.26
CA GLY A 163 5.22 13.16 -17.76
C GLY A 163 4.31 12.60 -18.86
N LYS A 164 4.47 11.31 -19.21
CA LYS A 164 3.72 10.62 -20.29
C LYS A 164 2.74 9.61 -19.72
N SER A 165 3.23 8.70 -18.91
CA SER A 165 2.47 7.58 -18.35
C SER A 165 1.74 7.92 -17.06
N TRP A 166 2.23 8.94 -16.36
CA TRP A 166 1.77 9.36 -15.06
C TRP A 166 1.74 10.87 -14.89
N ARG A 167 0.86 11.34 -14.01
CA ARG A 167 0.91 12.68 -13.40
C ARG A 167 1.28 12.49 -11.94
N SER A 168 2.50 12.89 -11.57
CA SER A 168 3.09 12.52 -10.28
C SER A 168 3.51 13.74 -9.47
N ALA A 169 3.43 13.60 -8.14
CA ALA A 169 3.99 14.53 -7.17
C ALA A 169 4.59 13.76 -5.99
N LEU A 170 5.61 14.33 -5.36
CA LEU A 170 6.09 13.88 -4.05
C LEU A 170 5.17 14.45 -2.96
N ILE A 171 4.95 13.71 -1.89
CA ILE A 171 4.08 14.12 -0.77
C ILE A 171 4.83 14.29 0.55
N ASP A 172 6.13 14.08 0.55
CA ASP A 172 7.04 14.32 1.67
C ASP A 172 8.28 15.08 1.22
N ASP A 173 8.93 15.76 2.15
CA ASP A 173 10.13 16.57 1.89
C ASP A 173 11.38 15.71 1.62
N GLU A 174 11.39 14.47 2.10
CA GLU A 174 12.47 13.51 1.92
C GLU A 174 12.47 12.85 0.53
N GLY A 175 11.36 12.97 -0.20
CA GLY A 175 11.20 12.38 -1.54
C GLY A 175 11.03 10.86 -1.51
N GLU A 176 10.54 10.33 -0.40
CA GLU A 176 10.36 8.90 -0.18
C GLU A 176 9.06 8.38 -0.76
N THR A 177 8.03 9.23 -0.79
CA THR A 177 6.69 8.83 -1.21
C THR A 177 6.19 9.69 -2.37
N ALA A 178 5.74 9.02 -3.43
CA ALA A 178 5.07 9.66 -4.56
C ALA A 178 3.60 9.25 -4.64
N ILE A 179 2.77 10.20 -5.08
CA ILE A 179 1.44 9.93 -5.61
C ILE A 179 1.44 10.14 -7.12
N SER A 180 0.84 9.23 -7.85
CA SER A 180 0.87 9.20 -9.31
C SER A 180 -0.48 8.80 -9.88
N VAL A 181 -1.06 9.62 -10.76
CA VAL A 181 -2.31 9.29 -11.46
C VAL A 181 -1.97 8.72 -12.83
N LYS A 182 -2.51 7.53 -13.15
CA LYS A 182 -2.32 6.88 -14.45
C LYS A 182 -3.02 7.67 -15.56
N VAL A 183 -2.25 8.01 -16.60
CA VAL A 183 -2.74 8.68 -17.81
C VAL A 183 -3.23 7.68 -18.84
#